data_f775c4cf6194dfee6e0311d5a6751585
#
_entry.id   f775c4cf6194dfee6e0311d5a6751585
#
_cell.length_a   1.000
_cell.length_b   1.000
_cell.length_c   1.000
_cell.angle_alpha   90.00
_cell.angle_beta   90.00
_cell.angle_gamma   90.00
#
_symmetry.space_group_name_H-M   'P 1'
#
loop_
_entity.id
_entity.type
_entity.pdbx_description
1 polymer ?
#
loop_
_entity_poly.entity_id
_entity_poly.type
_entity_poly.pdbx_seq_one_letter_code
_entity_poly.pdbx_strand_id
1 'polypeptide(L)'
;LAGRRREFAEHGSAPVGESAMSPRASAGGRRLTRCIVTHCHPDHLGLAAWLEQETGAPLWIAQGEYLAAHMMAEQIAGYAIPSMVEFFRRHGLDQARIDALIARGNGYKRGVPEIPATFQRLFDNQLLKIGAHDWRTIVGHGHAPEHMSLYCEELGVLISGDMLLPRISTNISVMASTPYADP
;
A
#
# COMPACT_ATOMS: atom_id res chain seq x y z
N LEU A 1 30.20 29.32 -30.63
CA LEU A 1 29.62 28.99 -29.29
C LEU A 1 29.59 27.46 -29.16
N ALA A 2 30.65 26.89 -28.53
CA ALA A 2 30.81 25.45 -28.33
C ALA A 2 30.03 25.02 -27.07
N GLY A 3 29.01 24.20 -27.28
CA GLY A 3 28.26 23.53 -26.20
C GLY A 3 29.05 22.34 -25.63
N ARG A 4 29.44 22.40 -24.39
CA ARG A 4 30.03 21.27 -23.65
C ARG A 4 28.95 20.23 -23.36
N ARG A 5 29.05 19.04 -23.95
CA ARG A 5 28.34 17.84 -23.52
C ARG A 5 28.96 17.40 -22.20
N ARG A 6 28.14 17.29 -21.15
CA ARG A 6 28.53 16.61 -19.91
C ARG A 6 28.33 15.12 -20.14
N GLU A 7 29.42 14.38 -20.16
CA GLU A 7 29.41 12.93 -20.06
C GLU A 7 28.91 12.53 -18.65
N PHE A 8 27.82 11.80 -18.61
CA PHE A 8 27.42 11.09 -17.41
C PHE A 8 28.29 9.84 -17.28
N ALA A 9 29.12 9.80 -16.26
CA ALA A 9 29.88 8.61 -15.92
C ALA A 9 28.91 7.47 -15.58
N GLU A 10 28.98 6.38 -16.33
CA GLU A 10 28.34 5.12 -15.99
C GLU A 10 28.96 4.60 -14.69
N HIS A 11 28.22 4.73 -13.58
CA HIS A 11 28.56 3.99 -12.37
C HIS A 11 28.20 2.52 -12.62
N GLY A 12 29.22 1.72 -12.84
CA GLY A 12 29.11 0.28 -12.89
C GLY A 12 28.45 -0.23 -11.59
N SER A 13 27.24 -0.79 -11.72
CA SER A 13 26.58 -1.54 -10.68
C SER A 13 27.44 -2.74 -10.35
N ALA A 14 28.00 -2.75 -9.14
CA ALA A 14 28.58 -3.96 -8.57
C ALA A 14 27.50 -5.06 -8.55
N PRO A 15 27.84 -6.33 -8.83
CA PRO A 15 26.89 -7.42 -8.73
C PRO A 15 26.37 -7.48 -7.29
N VAL A 16 25.07 -7.32 -7.12
CA VAL A 16 24.38 -7.57 -5.87
C VAL A 16 24.64 -9.03 -5.54
N GLY A 17 25.43 -9.29 -4.50
CA GLY A 17 25.76 -10.63 -4.06
C GLY A 17 24.49 -11.42 -3.83
N GLU A 18 24.41 -12.65 -4.35
CA GLU A 18 23.34 -13.59 -4.08
C GLU A 18 23.29 -13.82 -2.56
N SER A 19 22.38 -13.11 -1.89
CA SER A 19 22.02 -13.39 -0.51
C SER A 19 21.32 -14.73 -0.50
N ALA A 20 21.88 -15.69 0.23
CA ALA A 20 21.31 -17.03 0.39
C ALA A 20 19.88 -16.89 0.93
N MET A 21 18.89 -17.20 0.09
CA MET A 21 17.47 -17.17 0.45
C MET A 21 17.19 -18.09 1.62
N SER A 22 16.58 -17.57 2.67
CA SER A 22 16.04 -18.37 3.76
C SER A 22 15.05 -19.41 3.23
N PRO A 23 15.10 -20.69 3.66
CA PRO A 23 14.18 -21.74 3.20
C PRO A 23 12.69 -21.46 3.48
N ARG A 24 12.39 -20.49 4.36
CA ARG A 24 11.00 -20.11 4.72
C ARG A 24 10.30 -19.22 3.69
N ALA A 25 11.04 -18.61 2.78
CA ALA A 25 10.54 -17.61 1.83
C ALA A 25 10.06 -18.21 0.50
N SER A 26 9.99 -19.52 0.35
CA SER A 26 9.53 -20.17 -0.87
C SER A 26 8.21 -20.91 -0.65
N ALA A 27 7.13 -20.45 -1.26
CA ALA A 27 5.91 -21.23 -1.38
C ALA A 27 6.16 -22.41 -2.35
N GLY A 28 6.38 -23.62 -1.80
CA GLY A 28 6.61 -24.82 -2.61
C GLY A 28 7.91 -24.80 -3.46
N GLY A 29 8.99 -24.19 -2.95
CA GLY A 29 10.29 -24.14 -3.66
C GLY A 29 10.35 -23.10 -4.78
N ARG A 30 9.32 -22.27 -4.96
CA ARG A 30 9.29 -21.22 -5.99
C ARG A 30 9.67 -19.87 -5.37
N ARG A 31 10.48 -19.10 -6.09
CA ARG A 31 10.86 -17.75 -5.68
C ARG A 31 9.69 -16.78 -5.82
N LEU A 32 9.42 -15.97 -4.78
CA LEU A 32 8.53 -14.81 -4.91
C LEU A 32 9.20 -13.76 -5.79
N THR A 33 8.48 -13.25 -6.78
CA THR A 33 8.99 -12.26 -7.74
C THR A 33 8.48 -10.86 -7.46
N ARG A 34 7.38 -10.74 -6.70
CA ARG A 34 6.76 -9.46 -6.33
C ARG A 34 5.78 -9.66 -5.18
N CYS A 35 5.58 -8.61 -4.38
CA CYS A 35 4.53 -8.50 -3.38
C CYS A 35 3.54 -7.43 -3.87
N ILE A 36 2.33 -7.82 -4.26
CA ILE A 36 1.28 -6.88 -4.68
C ILE A 36 0.38 -6.62 -3.48
N VAL A 37 0.24 -5.35 -3.09
CA VAL A 37 -0.60 -4.90 -1.99
C VAL A 37 -1.76 -4.09 -2.56
N THR A 38 -2.98 -4.46 -2.19
CA THR A 38 -4.20 -3.81 -2.70
C THR A 38 -4.35 -2.40 -2.16
N HIS A 39 -4.05 -2.19 -0.88
CA HIS A 39 -4.18 -0.90 -0.20
C HIS A 39 -3.36 -0.83 1.08
N CYS A 40 -3.30 0.36 1.68
CA CYS A 40 -2.40 0.70 2.79
C CYS A 40 -2.81 0.18 4.17
N HIS A 41 -3.97 -0.47 4.35
CA HIS A 41 -4.41 -0.90 5.67
C HIS A 41 -3.45 -1.95 6.30
N PRO A 42 -3.36 -1.99 7.65
CA PRO A 42 -2.33 -2.79 8.33
C PRO A 42 -2.37 -4.28 8.05
N ASP A 43 -3.56 -4.85 7.91
CA ASP A 43 -3.78 -6.26 7.60
C ASP A 43 -3.41 -6.66 6.17
N HIS A 44 -3.19 -5.67 5.29
CA HIS A 44 -2.71 -5.87 3.91
C HIS A 44 -1.24 -5.49 3.72
N LEU A 45 -0.80 -4.35 4.28
CA LEU A 45 0.57 -3.84 4.08
C LEU A 45 1.57 -4.31 5.15
N GLY A 46 1.09 -4.72 6.32
CA GLY A 46 1.91 -4.88 7.52
C GLY A 46 3.08 -5.85 7.41
N LEU A 47 3.01 -6.83 6.51
CA LEU A 47 4.09 -7.79 6.28
C LEU A 47 4.95 -7.49 5.03
N ALA A 48 4.69 -6.42 4.29
CA ALA A 48 5.37 -6.17 3.02
C ALA A 48 6.88 -5.98 3.16
N ALA A 49 7.33 -5.20 4.17
CA ALA A 49 8.75 -4.99 4.42
C ALA A 49 9.46 -6.30 4.83
N TRP A 50 8.83 -7.09 5.70
CA TRP A 50 9.35 -8.40 6.08
C TRP A 50 9.47 -9.34 4.87
N LEU A 51 8.44 -9.38 3.99
CA LEU A 51 8.49 -10.18 2.75
C LEU A 51 9.62 -9.72 1.82
N GLU A 52 9.81 -8.42 1.65
CA GLU A 52 10.91 -7.89 0.84
C GLU A 52 12.27 -8.28 1.42
N GLN A 53 12.47 -8.16 2.74
CA GLN A 53 13.71 -8.54 3.42
C GLN A 53 14.01 -10.05 3.29
N GLU A 54 13.00 -10.90 3.46
CA GLU A 54 13.15 -12.35 3.40
C GLU A 54 13.30 -12.91 1.98
N THR A 55 12.74 -12.24 0.98
CA THR A 55 12.63 -12.81 -0.37
C THR A 55 13.29 -11.99 -1.47
N GLY A 56 13.58 -10.71 -1.21
CA GLY A 56 13.98 -9.74 -2.23
C GLY A 56 12.86 -9.38 -3.21
N ALA A 57 11.61 -9.79 -2.94
CA ALA A 57 10.48 -9.48 -3.80
C ALA A 57 10.01 -8.02 -3.59
N PRO A 58 10.07 -7.14 -4.60
CA PRO A 58 9.71 -5.74 -4.44
C PRO A 58 8.22 -5.57 -4.16
N LEU A 59 7.90 -4.52 -3.40
CA LEU A 59 6.53 -4.06 -3.17
C LEU A 59 5.95 -3.45 -4.45
N TRP A 60 4.75 -3.87 -4.84
CA TRP A 60 3.91 -3.30 -5.90
C TRP A 60 2.63 -2.76 -5.28
N ILE A 61 2.38 -1.45 -5.41
CA ILE A 61 1.25 -0.77 -4.76
C ILE A 61 0.91 0.52 -5.53
N ALA A 62 -0.33 1.01 -5.42
CA ALA A 62 -0.69 2.32 -5.93
C ALA A 62 0.04 3.44 -5.18
N GLN A 63 0.36 4.54 -5.84
CA GLN A 63 1.14 5.64 -5.25
C GLN A 63 0.40 6.29 -4.08
N GLY A 64 -0.91 6.52 -4.22
CA GLY A 64 -1.71 7.10 -3.15
C GLY A 64 -1.72 6.24 -1.89
N GLU A 65 -1.74 4.93 -2.03
CA GLU A 65 -1.67 3.98 -0.93
C GLU A 65 -0.31 4.00 -0.23
N TYR A 66 0.78 3.99 -1.01
CA TYR A 66 2.13 4.07 -0.47
C TYR A 66 2.36 5.36 0.33
N LEU A 67 1.95 6.50 -0.23
CA LEU A 67 2.08 7.80 0.45
C LEU A 67 1.18 7.89 1.69
N ALA A 68 -0.06 7.41 1.60
CA ALA A 68 -0.98 7.38 2.74
C ALA A 68 -0.42 6.52 3.89
N ALA A 69 0.19 5.37 3.58
CA ALA A 69 0.84 4.52 4.57
C ALA A 69 1.92 5.29 5.36
N HIS A 70 2.81 6.00 4.67
CA HIS A 70 3.83 6.83 5.31
C HIS A 70 3.21 7.98 6.13
N MET A 71 2.19 8.65 5.60
CA MET A 71 1.52 9.74 6.31
C MET A 71 0.83 9.25 7.60
N MET A 72 0.22 8.05 7.57
CA MET A 72 -0.36 7.41 8.75
C MET A 72 0.71 6.95 9.75
N ALA A 73 1.79 6.35 9.27
CA ALA A 73 2.89 5.89 10.13
C ALA A 73 3.57 7.05 10.86
N GLU A 74 3.77 8.18 10.19
CA GLU A 74 4.46 9.36 10.72
C GLU A 74 3.49 10.43 11.26
N GLN A 75 2.17 10.16 11.27
CA GLN A 75 1.15 11.08 11.82
C GLN A 75 1.19 12.46 11.18
N ILE A 76 1.23 12.52 9.84
CA ILE A 76 1.39 13.77 9.08
C ILE A 76 0.02 14.23 8.56
N ALA A 77 -0.17 15.57 8.51
CA ALA A 77 -1.34 16.25 7.96
C ALA A 77 -2.66 15.73 8.55
N GLY A 78 -3.67 15.49 7.71
CA GLY A 78 -4.98 14.97 8.13
C GLY A 78 -4.98 13.55 8.71
N TYR A 79 -3.86 12.83 8.59
CA TYR A 79 -3.69 11.49 9.22
C TYR A 79 -3.17 11.57 10.65
N ALA A 80 -2.79 12.75 11.13
CA ALA A 80 -2.39 12.94 12.52
C ALA A 80 -3.59 12.83 13.47
N ILE A 81 -3.38 12.23 14.64
CA ILE A 81 -4.45 12.07 15.64
C ILE A 81 -5.15 13.39 15.99
N PRO A 82 -4.47 14.53 16.21
CA PRO A 82 -5.15 15.79 16.48
C PRO A 82 -6.08 16.22 15.34
N SER A 83 -5.67 16.05 14.08
CA SER A 83 -6.50 16.38 12.92
C SER A 83 -7.74 15.47 12.81
N MET A 84 -7.57 14.18 13.04
CA MET A 84 -8.67 13.21 13.07
C MET A 84 -9.65 13.51 14.21
N VAL A 85 -9.15 13.81 15.41
CA VAL A 85 -9.98 14.18 16.57
C VAL A 85 -10.82 15.41 16.27
N GLU A 86 -10.21 16.45 15.72
CA GLU A 86 -10.93 17.68 15.36
C GLU A 86 -11.99 17.43 14.29
N PHE A 87 -11.63 16.65 13.25
CA PHE A 87 -12.57 16.26 12.20
C PHE A 87 -13.76 15.49 12.76
N PHE A 88 -13.54 14.43 13.52
CA PHE A 88 -14.61 13.62 14.08
C PHE A 88 -15.47 14.38 15.10
N ARG A 89 -14.87 15.27 15.91
CA ARG A 89 -15.61 16.14 16.82
C ARG A 89 -16.60 17.04 16.07
N ARG A 90 -16.18 17.64 14.95
CA ARG A 90 -17.05 18.47 14.10
C ARG A 90 -18.21 17.67 13.49
N HIS A 91 -18.02 16.38 13.29
CA HIS A 91 -19.03 15.48 12.75
C HIS A 91 -19.82 14.70 13.83
N GLY A 92 -19.74 15.14 15.09
CA GLY A 92 -20.62 14.67 16.17
C GLY A 92 -20.16 13.41 16.89
N LEU A 93 -18.88 13.00 16.74
CA LEU A 93 -18.36 11.91 17.55
C LEU A 93 -18.35 12.32 19.03
N ASP A 94 -18.91 11.48 19.91
CA ASP A 94 -19.00 11.75 21.34
C ASP A 94 -17.62 11.75 22.02
N GLN A 95 -17.55 12.38 23.20
CA GLN A 95 -16.29 12.57 23.92
C GLN A 95 -15.66 11.23 24.33
N ALA A 96 -16.45 10.23 24.72
CA ALA A 96 -15.91 8.92 25.13
C ALA A 96 -15.17 8.22 23.98
N ARG A 97 -15.71 8.31 22.76
CA ARG A 97 -15.05 7.76 21.56
C ARG A 97 -13.83 8.60 21.17
N ILE A 98 -13.88 9.90 21.34
CA ILE A 98 -12.73 10.80 21.13
C ILE A 98 -11.60 10.40 22.11
N ASP A 99 -11.90 10.22 23.40
CA ASP A 99 -10.90 9.83 24.41
C ASP A 99 -10.29 8.46 24.09
N ALA A 100 -11.10 7.51 23.64
CA ALA A 100 -10.64 6.20 23.19
C ALA A 100 -9.71 6.30 21.96
N LEU A 101 -10.02 7.18 21.01
CA LEU A 101 -9.16 7.44 19.84
C LEU A 101 -7.79 7.99 20.26
N ILE A 102 -7.79 8.98 21.16
CA ILE A 102 -6.56 9.56 21.69
C ILE A 102 -5.74 8.52 22.45
N ALA A 103 -6.37 7.75 23.34
CA ALA A 103 -5.72 6.71 24.15
C ALA A 103 -5.12 5.59 23.31
N ARG A 104 -5.74 5.25 22.17
CA ARG A 104 -5.24 4.25 21.23
C ARG A 104 -3.91 4.67 20.59
N GLY A 105 -3.66 5.97 20.43
CA GLY A 105 -2.43 6.52 19.86
C GLY A 105 -2.21 6.06 18.41
N ASN A 106 -0.95 6.03 17.97
CA ASN A 106 -0.59 5.57 16.62
C ASN A 106 -0.75 4.05 16.48
N GLY A 107 -2.01 3.60 16.32
CA GLY A 107 -2.34 2.20 16.08
C GLY A 107 -1.82 1.66 14.76
N TYR A 108 -1.67 2.54 13.76
CA TYR A 108 -1.20 2.16 12.44
C TYR A 108 0.24 1.61 12.49
N LYS A 109 1.15 2.31 13.15
CA LYS A 109 2.56 1.91 13.27
C LYS A 109 2.77 0.59 14.02
N ARG A 110 1.80 0.16 14.83
CA ARG A 110 1.83 -1.17 15.47
C ARG A 110 1.50 -2.29 14.50
N GLY A 111 0.61 -2.05 13.54
CA GLY A 111 0.24 -3.02 12.50
C GLY A 111 1.15 -2.98 11.26
N VAL A 112 1.77 -1.81 11.00
CA VAL A 112 2.75 -1.60 9.92
C VAL A 112 4.02 -1.03 10.55
N PRO A 113 4.86 -1.87 11.17
CA PRO A 113 6.06 -1.40 11.88
C PRO A 113 7.09 -0.81 10.91
N GLU A 114 7.15 -1.33 9.69
CA GLU A 114 8.08 -0.92 8.65
C GLU A 114 7.38 -0.93 7.28
N ILE A 115 7.72 0.03 6.44
CA ILE A 115 7.25 0.16 5.06
C ILE A 115 8.48 0.06 4.16
N PRO A 116 8.46 -0.74 3.06
CA PRO A 116 9.55 -0.79 2.10
C PRO A 116 9.96 0.61 1.63
N ALA A 117 11.27 0.88 1.57
CA ALA A 117 11.79 2.18 1.19
C ALA A 117 11.50 2.56 -0.28
N THR A 118 11.25 1.56 -1.11
CA THR A 118 10.93 1.72 -2.54
C THR A 118 9.73 0.86 -2.92
N PHE A 119 9.07 1.23 -4.00
CA PHE A 119 7.94 0.46 -4.53
C PHE A 119 7.87 0.54 -6.05
N GLN A 120 7.24 -0.45 -6.65
CA GLN A 120 6.81 -0.43 -8.05
C GLN A 120 5.38 0.08 -8.11
N ARG A 121 5.19 1.20 -8.81
CA ARG A 121 3.86 1.81 -8.90
C ARG A 121 2.93 0.95 -9.76
N LEU A 122 1.73 0.68 -9.20
CA LEU A 122 0.58 0.17 -9.95
C LEU A 122 -0.25 1.35 -10.49
N PHE A 123 -0.77 1.16 -11.69
CA PHE A 123 -1.67 2.10 -12.35
C PHE A 123 -3.02 1.45 -12.61
N ASP A 124 -4.05 2.26 -12.78
CA ASP A 124 -5.35 1.77 -13.24
C ASP A 124 -5.25 1.18 -14.65
N ASN A 125 -6.06 0.16 -14.94
CA ASN A 125 -6.09 -0.54 -16.24
C ASN A 125 -4.73 -1.11 -16.72
N GLN A 126 -3.77 -1.29 -15.84
CA GLN A 126 -2.50 -1.93 -16.17
C GLN A 126 -2.70 -3.46 -16.32
N LEU A 127 -2.09 -4.05 -17.35
CA LEU A 127 -2.02 -5.50 -17.48
C LEU A 127 -0.75 -6.04 -16.81
N LEU A 128 -0.95 -6.97 -15.89
CA LEU A 128 0.11 -7.66 -15.15
C LEU A 128 0.12 -9.14 -15.54
N LYS A 129 1.26 -9.62 -16.03
CA LYS A 129 1.44 -11.07 -16.23
C LYS A 129 1.73 -11.73 -14.88
N ILE A 130 0.84 -12.63 -14.45
CA ILE A 130 1.01 -13.44 -13.23
C ILE A 130 0.82 -14.90 -13.59
N GLY A 131 1.90 -15.65 -13.60
CA GLY A 131 1.91 -17.01 -14.15
C GLY A 131 1.61 -17.02 -15.65
N ALA A 132 0.65 -17.82 -16.07
CA ALA A 132 0.20 -17.89 -17.47
C ALA A 132 -0.85 -16.83 -17.84
N HIS A 133 -1.45 -16.15 -16.88
CA HIS A 133 -2.63 -15.32 -17.06
C HIS A 133 -2.33 -13.83 -17.03
N ASP A 134 -3.16 -13.05 -17.72
CA ASP A 134 -3.14 -11.59 -17.68
C ASP A 134 -4.17 -11.10 -16.68
N TRP A 135 -3.71 -10.24 -15.78
CA TRP A 135 -4.51 -9.61 -14.72
C TRP A 135 -4.59 -8.12 -14.96
N ARG A 136 -5.79 -7.61 -15.04
CA ARG A 136 -6.06 -6.17 -15.14
C ARG A 136 -6.20 -5.57 -13.76
N THR A 137 -5.50 -4.49 -13.49
CA THR A 137 -5.68 -3.67 -12.28
C THR A 137 -6.92 -2.79 -12.45
N ILE A 138 -7.66 -2.64 -11.36
CA ILE A 138 -8.85 -1.77 -11.28
C ILE A 138 -8.72 -0.94 -10.03
N VAL A 139 -8.64 0.37 -10.18
CA VAL A 139 -8.63 1.31 -9.03
C VAL A 139 -10.06 1.51 -8.54
N GLY A 140 -10.23 1.43 -7.21
CA GLY A 140 -11.44 1.83 -6.51
C GLY A 140 -11.12 2.90 -5.45
N HIS A 141 -12.07 3.77 -5.19
CA HIS A 141 -11.96 4.81 -4.18
C HIS A 141 -12.98 4.59 -3.06
N GLY A 142 -12.84 5.29 -1.95
CA GLY A 142 -13.77 5.28 -0.82
C GLY A 142 -13.34 4.42 0.35
N HIS A 143 -12.91 3.17 0.14
CA HIS A 143 -12.33 2.35 1.20
C HIS A 143 -10.91 2.81 1.56
N ALA A 144 -10.14 3.12 0.55
CA ALA A 144 -8.78 3.63 0.64
C ALA A 144 -8.52 4.60 -0.53
N PRO A 145 -7.41 5.38 -0.53
CA PRO A 145 -7.19 6.42 -1.54
C PRO A 145 -7.17 5.94 -3.00
N GLU A 146 -6.51 4.81 -3.26
CA GLU A 146 -6.36 4.19 -4.59
C GLU A 146 -6.34 2.66 -4.45
N HIS A 147 -7.38 2.09 -3.82
CA HIS A 147 -7.45 0.65 -3.62
C HIS A 147 -7.34 -0.10 -4.95
N MET A 148 -6.44 -1.07 -5.03
CA MET A 148 -6.15 -1.80 -6.25
C MET A 148 -6.77 -3.20 -6.21
N SER A 149 -7.75 -3.46 -7.07
CA SER A 149 -8.27 -4.80 -7.33
C SER A 149 -7.58 -5.40 -8.56
N LEU A 150 -7.58 -6.73 -8.68
CA LEU A 150 -6.99 -7.46 -9.79
C LEU A 150 -8.03 -8.38 -10.43
N TYR A 151 -8.29 -8.20 -11.70
CA TYR A 151 -9.25 -9.02 -12.47
C TYR A 151 -8.56 -9.82 -13.55
N CYS A 152 -8.83 -11.12 -13.58
CA CYS A 152 -8.44 -12.02 -14.65
C CYS A 152 -9.68 -12.49 -15.41
N GLU A 153 -9.83 -12.02 -16.64
CA GLU A 153 -10.98 -12.34 -17.48
C GLU A 153 -11.00 -13.83 -17.86
N GLU A 154 -9.85 -14.38 -18.22
CA GLU A 154 -9.71 -15.79 -18.61
C GLU A 154 -10.17 -16.75 -17.51
N LEU A 155 -9.87 -16.43 -16.25
CA LEU A 155 -10.26 -17.25 -15.10
C LEU A 155 -11.63 -16.87 -14.53
N GLY A 156 -12.20 -15.73 -14.92
CA GLY A 156 -13.40 -15.17 -14.30
C GLY A 156 -13.20 -14.84 -12.82
N VAL A 157 -11.98 -14.44 -12.40
CA VAL A 157 -11.61 -14.22 -11.01
C VAL A 157 -11.30 -12.75 -10.76
N LEU A 158 -11.88 -12.20 -9.70
CA LEU A 158 -11.58 -10.89 -9.15
C LEU A 158 -10.96 -11.03 -7.75
N ILE A 159 -9.75 -10.50 -7.58
CA ILE A 159 -9.16 -10.26 -6.26
C ILE A 159 -9.57 -8.85 -5.85
N SER A 160 -10.63 -8.74 -5.07
CA SER A 160 -11.28 -7.47 -4.74
C SER A 160 -10.65 -6.72 -3.57
N GLY A 161 -9.77 -7.38 -2.79
CA GLY A 161 -9.39 -6.84 -1.49
C GLY A 161 -10.63 -6.46 -0.69
N ASP A 162 -10.62 -5.28 -0.06
CA ASP A 162 -11.72 -4.81 0.79
C ASP A 162 -12.82 -4.02 0.05
N MET A 163 -12.75 -3.94 -1.28
CA MET A 163 -13.82 -3.31 -2.07
C MET A 163 -15.09 -4.18 -2.15
N LEU A 164 -14.95 -5.50 -2.05
CA LEU A 164 -16.09 -6.42 -1.97
C LEU A 164 -15.82 -7.44 -0.87
N LEU A 165 -16.71 -7.49 0.11
CA LEU A 165 -16.60 -8.39 1.26
C LEU A 165 -17.80 -9.36 1.29
N PRO A 166 -17.60 -10.64 1.71
CA PRO A 166 -18.63 -11.68 1.54
C PRO A 166 -19.79 -11.56 2.55
N ARG A 167 -19.63 -10.85 3.66
CA ARG A 167 -20.60 -10.82 4.77
C ARG A 167 -20.98 -9.44 5.27
N ILE A 168 -20.16 -8.43 4.97
CA ILE A 168 -20.35 -7.04 5.39
C ILE A 168 -20.18 -6.13 4.19
N SER A 169 -20.75 -4.93 4.24
CA SER A 169 -20.43 -3.87 3.28
C SER A 169 -18.98 -3.41 3.46
N THR A 170 -18.35 -2.95 2.40
CA THR A 170 -17.06 -2.27 2.52
C THR A 170 -17.20 -1.03 3.41
N ASN A 171 -16.17 -0.72 4.17
CA ASN A 171 -16.09 0.53 4.91
C ASN A 171 -15.67 1.65 3.95
N ILE A 172 -16.54 2.63 3.78
CA ILE A 172 -16.27 3.83 2.97
C ILE A 172 -16.04 4.99 3.92
N SER A 173 -14.94 5.71 3.76
CA SER A 173 -14.50 6.71 4.72
C SER A 173 -14.15 8.03 4.06
N VAL A 174 -14.59 9.13 4.68
CA VAL A 174 -14.05 10.46 4.44
C VAL A 174 -13.00 10.75 5.49
N MET A 175 -11.81 11.09 5.08
CA MET A 175 -10.68 11.33 5.97
C MET A 175 -10.49 12.81 6.25
N ALA A 176 -9.89 13.15 7.40
CA ALA A 176 -9.53 14.53 7.74
C ALA A 176 -8.56 15.16 6.73
N SER A 177 -7.80 14.34 6.00
CA SER A 177 -6.93 14.78 4.90
C SER A 177 -7.70 15.18 3.63
N THR A 178 -8.89 14.63 3.44
CA THR A 178 -9.74 14.84 2.26
C THR A 178 -11.20 15.08 2.67
N PRO A 179 -11.49 16.17 3.43
CA PRO A 179 -12.79 16.36 4.09
C PRO A 179 -13.94 16.63 3.11
N TYR A 180 -13.63 16.86 1.85
CA TYR A 180 -14.60 17.09 0.78
C TYR A 180 -14.61 15.97 -0.26
N ALA A 181 -14.00 14.82 0.08
CA ALA A 181 -14.05 13.67 -0.80
C ALA A 181 -15.49 13.18 -0.97
N ASP A 182 -15.79 12.69 -2.16
CA ASP A 182 -17.01 11.99 -2.53
C ASP A 182 -16.60 10.53 -2.87
N PRO A 183 -16.55 9.66 -1.86
CA PRO A 183 -16.03 8.31 -1.98
C PRO A 183 -16.98 7.35 -2.71
#